data_e4081f11c650a7011956d87f0ab7bc98
#
_entry.id   e4081f11c650a7011956d87f0ab7bc98
#
_cell.length_a   1.000
_cell.length_b   1.000
_cell.length_c   1.000
_cell.angle_alpha   90.00
_cell.angle_beta   90.00
_cell.angle_gamma   90.00
#
_symmetry.space_group_name_H-M   'P 1'
#
loop_
_entity.id
_entity.type
_entity.pdbx_description
1 polymer ?
#
loop_
_entity_poly.entity_id
_entity_poly.type
_entity_poly.pdbx_seq_one_letter_code
_entity_poly.pdbx_strand_id
1 'polypeptide(L)'
;MTTRGLRAGLIGLGSMGRHHARVLAGLEGVELVAVVDPMGDKNGWGQGAPVLSTVEELIALGIDYAVVACPTALHEEVGLKLAEAGVGALVEKPVADTVEGARRLVEAFESRGLVAGVGHIERCNPALRSLRQRLEAGELGDVYQVVTRRQGPFPHRIADVGVVKDLATHDIDLTGWVTGQTYTSISARTVSKSGRPHEDMVSAVGQLSDGTMVNHLVNWLSPLKERFTSVTGEKGCFIADTLTADLTFYSNAAQATEWEALQAFRGVAEGDMIRYAIPKREPLLVEHELFRDAVLGKSQDICTLRQGLRTVEVAAAVLESASLGITVDLSAHAAAQ
;
A
#
# COMPACT_ATOMS: atom_id res chain seq x y z
N MET A 1 -16.63 28.85 17.41
CA MET A 1 -15.42 28.28 18.06
C MET A 1 -14.51 27.84 16.97
N THR A 2 -13.43 28.54 16.72
CA THR A 2 -12.37 28.08 15.80
C THR A 2 -11.74 26.84 16.42
N THR A 3 -12.04 25.67 15.86
CA THR A 3 -11.34 24.44 16.25
C THR A 3 -9.86 24.63 15.96
N ARG A 4 -9.00 24.52 16.98
CA ARG A 4 -7.54 24.49 16.83
C ARG A 4 -7.21 23.43 15.79
N GLY A 5 -6.38 23.78 14.79
CA GLY A 5 -5.87 22.80 13.83
C GLY A 5 -5.08 21.69 14.53
N LEU A 6 -5.04 20.50 13.93
CA LEU A 6 -4.19 19.41 14.43
C LEU A 6 -2.72 19.77 14.30
N ARG A 7 -1.92 19.37 15.25
CA ARG A 7 -0.48 19.56 15.29
C ARG A 7 0.22 18.28 14.83
N ALA A 8 0.83 18.33 13.68
CA ALA A 8 1.52 17.19 13.08
C ALA A 8 3.04 17.32 13.19
N GLY A 9 3.70 16.20 13.45
CA GLY A 9 5.15 16.05 13.30
C GLY A 9 5.50 15.17 12.10
N LEU A 10 6.72 15.34 11.58
CA LEU A 10 7.27 14.44 10.57
C LEU A 10 8.60 13.87 11.05
N ILE A 11 8.81 12.59 10.91
CA ILE A 11 10.03 11.88 11.32
C ILE A 11 10.69 11.27 10.09
N GLY A 12 11.83 11.85 9.69
CA GLY A 12 12.59 11.52 8.49
C GLY A 12 12.35 12.49 7.33
N LEU A 13 13.42 13.07 6.77
CA LEU A 13 13.44 13.93 5.56
C LEU A 13 14.08 13.23 4.36
N GLY A 14 13.93 11.91 4.28
CA GLY A 14 14.39 11.13 3.14
C GLY A 14 13.52 11.29 1.89
N SER A 15 13.59 10.30 1.01
CA SER A 15 12.87 10.30 -0.28
C SER A 15 11.35 10.47 -0.13
N MET A 16 10.71 9.80 0.83
CA MET A 16 9.27 9.98 1.09
C MET A 16 9.01 11.17 2.02
N GLY A 17 9.84 11.40 3.03
CA GLY A 17 9.67 12.48 4.00
C GLY A 17 9.49 13.85 3.36
N ARG A 18 10.27 14.18 2.32
CA ARG A 18 10.10 15.45 1.58
C ARG A 18 8.72 15.65 0.96
N HIS A 19 8.09 14.55 0.51
CA HIS A 19 6.75 14.60 -0.07
C HIS A 19 5.69 14.75 1.02
N HIS A 20 5.86 14.04 2.15
CA HIS A 20 5.02 14.22 3.33
C HIS A 20 5.12 15.64 3.89
N ALA A 21 6.33 16.21 4.01
CA ALA A 21 6.52 17.59 4.46
C ALA A 21 5.74 18.58 3.58
N ARG A 22 5.86 18.46 2.24
CA ARG A 22 5.15 19.29 1.29
C ARG A 22 3.63 19.21 1.46
N VAL A 23 3.10 18.00 1.61
CA VAL A 23 1.65 17.79 1.77
C VAL A 23 1.18 18.33 3.12
N LEU A 24 1.88 18.02 4.22
CA LEU A 24 1.52 18.50 5.56
C LEU A 24 1.52 20.02 5.65
N ALA A 25 2.49 20.71 5.04
CA ALA A 25 2.59 22.17 5.04
C ALA A 25 1.40 22.84 4.32
N GLY A 26 0.73 22.16 3.40
CA GLY A 26 -0.44 22.66 2.68
C GLY A 26 -1.77 22.05 3.11
N LEU A 27 -1.78 21.16 4.10
CA LEU A 27 -2.98 20.41 4.50
C LEU A 27 -3.90 21.27 5.37
N GLU A 28 -5.12 21.53 4.89
CA GLU A 28 -6.10 22.31 5.62
C GLU A 28 -6.43 21.70 7.00
N GLY A 29 -6.39 22.52 8.02
CA GLY A 29 -6.69 22.13 9.40
C GLY A 29 -5.54 21.39 10.11
N VAL A 30 -4.34 21.36 9.52
CA VAL A 30 -3.14 20.76 10.08
C VAL A 30 -1.99 21.78 10.09
N GLU A 31 -1.22 21.80 11.16
CA GLU A 31 0.03 22.55 11.31
C GLU A 31 1.20 21.57 11.35
N LEU A 32 2.15 21.66 10.41
CA LEU A 32 3.42 20.96 10.51
C LEU A 32 4.31 21.68 11.55
N VAL A 33 4.35 21.16 12.76
CA VAL A 33 5.00 21.80 13.91
C VAL A 33 6.52 21.73 13.82
N ALA A 34 7.04 20.58 13.49
CA ALA A 34 8.48 20.34 13.34
C ALA A 34 8.75 19.04 12.54
N VAL A 35 9.97 18.91 12.10
CA VAL A 35 10.49 17.70 11.43
C VAL A 35 11.66 17.16 12.23
N VAL A 36 11.77 15.84 12.35
CA VAL A 36 12.92 15.16 12.94
C VAL A 36 13.78 14.55 11.84
N ASP A 37 15.03 14.97 11.74
CA ASP A 37 16.04 14.28 10.93
C ASP A 37 17.43 14.49 11.50
N PRO A 38 18.15 13.43 11.94
CA PRO A 38 19.49 13.55 12.50
C PRO A 38 20.52 14.19 11.57
N MET A 39 20.29 14.13 10.26
CA MET A 39 21.16 14.72 9.25
C MET A 39 20.84 16.20 8.96
N GLY A 40 19.78 16.71 9.58
CA GLY A 40 19.25 18.06 9.35
C GLY A 40 18.60 18.21 7.97
N ASP A 41 18.10 19.39 7.69
CA ASP A 41 17.47 19.72 6.40
C ASP A 41 18.44 20.45 5.47
N LYS A 42 19.30 19.71 4.81
CA LYS A 42 20.29 20.26 3.87
C LYS A 42 19.70 20.78 2.56
N ASN A 43 18.46 20.37 2.25
CA ASN A 43 17.83 20.61 0.94
C ASN A 43 16.61 21.55 1.02
N GLY A 44 16.25 22.04 2.19
CA GLY A 44 15.05 22.86 2.39
C GLY A 44 13.73 22.07 2.23
N TRP A 45 13.76 20.77 2.48
CA TRP A 45 12.59 19.89 2.30
C TRP A 45 11.59 19.98 3.44
N GLY A 46 12.01 20.49 4.59
CA GLY A 46 11.15 20.65 5.78
C GLY A 46 10.11 21.78 5.68
N GLN A 47 10.00 22.44 4.51
CA GLN A 47 8.99 23.47 4.23
C GLN A 47 9.04 24.66 5.23
N GLY A 48 10.21 24.95 5.78
CA GLY A 48 10.38 26.02 6.78
C GLY A 48 10.04 25.64 8.21
N ALA A 49 9.58 24.42 8.46
CA ALA A 49 9.37 23.92 9.81
C ALA A 49 10.71 23.73 10.55
N PRO A 50 10.76 23.93 11.89
CA PRO A 50 11.93 23.62 12.70
C PRO A 50 12.40 22.18 12.51
N VAL A 51 13.71 21.96 12.41
CA VAL A 51 14.31 20.62 12.30
C VAL A 51 14.92 20.24 13.64
N LEU A 52 14.45 19.13 14.18
CA LEU A 52 14.86 18.56 15.46
C LEU A 52 15.75 17.35 15.23
N SER A 53 16.52 16.98 16.26
CA SER A 53 17.44 15.85 16.19
C SER A 53 16.82 14.55 16.69
N THR A 54 15.82 14.61 17.57
CA THR A 54 15.24 13.44 18.24
C THR A 54 13.72 13.44 18.22
N VAL A 55 13.14 12.26 18.36
CA VAL A 55 11.68 12.04 18.44
C VAL A 55 11.13 12.62 19.75
N GLU A 56 11.90 12.53 20.82
CA GLU A 56 11.55 13.05 22.15
C GLU A 56 11.36 14.57 22.12
N GLU A 57 12.23 15.31 21.42
CA GLU A 57 12.06 16.76 21.21
C GLU A 57 10.75 17.08 20.49
N LEU A 58 10.37 16.27 19.47
CA LEU A 58 9.13 16.44 18.75
C LEU A 58 7.90 16.17 19.63
N ILE A 59 7.92 15.09 20.41
CA ILE A 59 6.86 14.72 21.36
C ILE A 59 6.66 15.84 22.40
N ALA A 60 7.76 16.44 22.91
CA ALA A 60 7.71 17.51 23.88
C ALA A 60 7.02 18.79 23.37
N LEU A 61 6.89 18.96 22.05
CA LEU A 61 6.12 20.05 21.46
C LEU A 61 4.60 19.87 21.58
N GLY A 62 4.10 18.72 22.03
CA GLY A 62 2.67 18.44 22.18
C GLY A 62 1.97 18.32 20.83
N ILE A 63 2.41 17.38 19.99
CA ILE A 63 1.79 17.04 18.71
C ILE A 63 0.62 16.08 18.92
N ASP A 64 -0.36 16.13 18.02
CA ASP A 64 -1.53 15.23 18.02
C ASP A 64 -1.18 13.90 17.32
N TYR A 65 -0.36 13.97 16.27
CA TYR A 65 0.14 12.80 15.53
C TYR A 65 1.48 13.06 14.85
N ALA A 66 2.16 11.98 14.46
CA ALA A 66 3.36 12.06 13.65
C ALA A 66 3.27 11.18 12.40
N VAL A 67 3.90 11.62 11.30
CA VAL A 67 4.18 10.80 10.13
C VAL A 67 5.57 10.21 10.29
N VAL A 68 5.68 8.88 10.22
CA VAL A 68 6.95 8.14 10.36
C VAL A 68 7.43 7.73 8.97
N ALA A 69 8.37 8.48 8.42
CA ALA A 69 8.96 8.30 7.09
C ALA A 69 10.49 8.13 7.15
N CYS A 70 11.00 7.65 8.29
CA CYS A 70 12.39 7.25 8.50
C CYS A 70 12.67 5.87 7.86
N PRO A 71 13.91 5.33 7.88
CA PRO A 71 14.19 3.97 7.43
C PRO A 71 13.34 2.92 8.15
N THR A 72 12.89 1.90 7.41
CA THR A 72 11.97 0.85 7.90
C THR A 72 12.44 0.19 9.20
N ALA A 73 13.74 -0.04 9.35
CA ALA A 73 14.30 -0.63 10.57
C ALA A 73 14.04 0.18 11.85
N LEU A 74 13.69 1.47 11.73
CA LEU A 74 13.39 2.36 12.86
C LEU A 74 11.88 2.51 13.11
N HIS A 75 11.02 2.00 12.24
CA HIS A 75 9.56 2.21 12.35
C HIS A 75 9.01 1.69 13.68
N GLU A 76 9.47 0.50 14.12
CA GLU A 76 9.05 -0.09 15.39
C GLU A 76 9.46 0.78 16.57
N GLU A 77 10.74 1.10 16.70
CA GLU A 77 11.24 1.91 17.83
C GLU A 77 10.52 3.25 17.91
N VAL A 78 10.45 3.96 16.79
CA VAL A 78 9.80 5.27 16.70
C VAL A 78 8.30 5.19 17.01
N GLY A 79 7.62 4.20 16.41
CA GLY A 79 6.18 4.01 16.63
C GLY A 79 5.86 3.68 18.10
N LEU A 80 6.66 2.84 18.76
CA LEU A 80 6.48 2.53 20.19
C LEU A 80 6.66 3.78 21.07
N LYS A 81 7.66 4.64 20.80
CA LYS A 81 7.83 5.92 21.53
C LYS A 81 6.62 6.83 21.37
N LEU A 82 6.06 6.93 20.14
CA LEU A 82 4.85 7.72 19.89
C LEU A 82 3.65 7.14 20.65
N ALA A 83 3.45 5.83 20.61
CA ALA A 83 2.36 5.16 21.33
C ALA A 83 2.46 5.35 22.86
N GLU A 84 3.66 5.24 23.43
CA GLU A 84 3.91 5.51 24.86
C GLU A 84 3.58 6.95 25.25
N ALA A 85 3.84 7.92 24.36
CA ALA A 85 3.53 9.32 24.55
C ALA A 85 2.06 9.68 24.27
N GLY A 86 1.22 8.74 23.83
CA GLY A 86 -0.18 8.98 23.49
C GLY A 86 -0.37 9.73 22.17
N VAL A 87 0.59 9.66 21.26
CA VAL A 87 0.59 10.36 19.96
C VAL A 87 0.16 9.40 18.84
N GLY A 88 -0.77 9.82 17.99
CA GLY A 88 -1.17 9.06 16.81
C GLY A 88 -0.03 8.92 15.78
N ALA A 89 -0.09 7.92 14.89
CA ALA A 89 0.97 7.70 13.91
C ALA A 89 0.46 7.27 12.54
N LEU A 90 0.94 7.93 11.48
CA LEU A 90 0.91 7.41 10.11
C LEU A 90 2.31 6.87 9.78
N VAL A 91 2.46 5.55 9.72
CA VAL A 91 3.74 4.89 9.51
C VAL A 91 3.88 4.51 8.04
N GLU A 92 4.99 4.89 7.40
CA GLU A 92 5.29 4.45 6.03
C GLU A 92 5.36 2.93 5.91
N LYS A 93 5.06 2.44 4.71
CA LYS A 93 5.15 1.02 4.40
C LYS A 93 6.62 0.57 4.20
N PRO A 94 6.95 -0.69 4.52
CA PRO A 94 6.15 -1.60 5.34
C PRO A 94 6.08 -1.10 6.80
N VAL A 95 5.01 -1.43 7.50
CA VAL A 95 4.76 -0.89 8.87
C VAL A 95 5.91 -1.20 9.83
N ALA A 96 6.60 -2.32 9.65
CA ALA A 96 7.81 -2.71 10.35
C ALA A 96 8.66 -3.65 9.47
N ASP A 97 9.90 -3.87 9.84
CA ASP A 97 10.81 -4.79 9.14
C ASP A 97 10.49 -6.27 9.38
N THR A 98 9.89 -6.59 10.53
CA THR A 98 9.54 -7.95 10.96
C THR A 98 8.05 -8.05 11.33
N VAL A 99 7.52 -9.28 11.24
CA VAL A 99 6.14 -9.61 11.68
C VAL A 99 5.96 -9.30 13.16
N GLU A 100 6.94 -9.67 13.99
CA GLU A 100 6.93 -9.44 15.44
C GLU A 100 6.93 -7.95 15.78
N GLY A 101 7.72 -7.13 15.07
CA GLY A 101 7.74 -5.68 15.23
C GLY A 101 6.40 -5.05 14.84
N ALA A 102 5.81 -5.49 13.71
CA ALA A 102 4.49 -5.05 13.30
C ALA A 102 3.42 -5.41 14.34
N ARG A 103 3.49 -6.62 14.94
CA ARG A 103 2.56 -7.08 15.99
C ARG A 103 2.68 -6.23 17.24
N ARG A 104 3.90 -5.90 17.69
CA ARG A 104 4.11 -5.00 18.85
C ARG A 104 3.55 -3.60 18.59
N LEU A 105 3.69 -3.07 17.38
CA LEU A 105 3.06 -1.78 17.03
C LEU A 105 1.54 -1.84 17.10
N VAL A 106 0.92 -2.88 16.53
CA VAL A 106 -0.54 -3.08 16.62
C VAL A 106 -0.99 -3.07 18.08
N GLU A 107 -0.36 -3.90 18.94
CA GLU A 107 -0.70 -3.99 20.35
C GLU A 107 -0.51 -2.66 21.10
N ALA A 108 0.58 -1.95 20.82
CA ALA A 108 0.90 -0.69 21.48
C ALA A 108 -0.13 0.40 21.18
N PHE A 109 -0.60 0.53 19.96
CA PHE A 109 -1.58 1.54 19.57
C PHE A 109 -3.01 1.14 19.94
N GLU A 110 -3.41 -0.11 19.67
CA GLU A 110 -4.77 -0.59 19.93
C GLU A 110 -5.07 -0.63 21.43
N SER A 111 -4.13 -1.08 22.28
CA SER A 111 -4.33 -1.13 23.74
C SER A 111 -4.52 0.25 24.36
N ARG A 112 -4.07 1.31 23.68
CA ARG A 112 -4.21 2.71 24.12
C ARG A 112 -5.35 3.45 23.42
N GLY A 113 -6.04 2.81 22.47
CA GLY A 113 -7.09 3.44 21.67
C GLY A 113 -6.59 4.60 20.81
N LEU A 114 -5.32 4.56 20.39
CA LEU A 114 -4.70 5.58 19.57
C LEU A 114 -4.97 5.35 18.08
N VAL A 115 -5.18 6.44 17.34
CA VAL A 115 -5.31 6.37 15.88
C VAL A 115 -3.94 6.13 15.27
N ALA A 116 -3.82 5.03 14.53
CA ALA A 116 -2.62 4.75 13.76
C ALA A 116 -2.96 4.10 12.42
N GLY A 117 -2.18 4.43 11.41
CA GLY A 117 -2.33 3.92 10.05
C GLY A 117 -1.01 3.63 9.37
N VAL A 118 -1.09 2.97 8.22
CA VAL A 118 0.06 2.64 7.38
C VAL A 118 -0.05 3.35 6.03
N GLY A 119 1.06 3.93 5.57
CA GLY A 119 1.18 4.65 4.30
C GLY A 119 1.10 3.73 3.07
N HIS A 120 0.03 2.95 2.94
CA HIS A 120 -0.27 2.18 1.74
C HIS A 120 -0.95 3.08 0.69
N ILE A 121 -0.18 3.99 0.13
CA ILE A 121 -0.62 5.07 -0.77
C ILE A 121 -1.42 4.58 -1.99
N GLU A 122 -1.21 3.34 -2.45
CA GLU A 122 -1.98 2.77 -3.58
C GLU A 122 -3.47 2.67 -3.27
N ARG A 123 -3.89 2.55 -2.01
CA ARG A 123 -5.31 2.60 -1.60
C ARG A 123 -5.95 3.96 -1.87
N CYS A 124 -5.15 5.01 -2.04
CA CYS A 124 -5.58 6.36 -2.39
C CYS A 124 -5.52 6.64 -3.89
N ASN A 125 -5.05 5.68 -4.70
CA ASN A 125 -5.02 5.82 -6.15
C ASN A 125 -6.45 5.87 -6.72
N PRO A 126 -6.80 6.89 -7.55
CA PRO A 126 -8.16 7.05 -8.06
C PRO A 126 -8.68 5.84 -8.83
N ALA A 127 -7.83 5.17 -9.63
CA ALA A 127 -8.23 3.98 -10.38
C ALA A 127 -8.60 2.82 -9.45
N LEU A 128 -7.78 2.57 -8.41
CA LEU A 128 -8.01 1.49 -7.45
C LEU A 128 -9.22 1.78 -6.54
N ARG A 129 -9.43 3.03 -6.14
CA ARG A 129 -10.64 3.42 -5.39
C ARG A 129 -11.90 3.19 -6.23
N SER A 130 -11.88 3.59 -7.51
CA SER A 130 -12.99 3.35 -8.42
C SER A 130 -13.21 1.85 -8.69
N LEU A 131 -12.12 1.08 -8.85
CA LEU A 131 -12.18 -0.37 -8.98
C LEU A 131 -12.89 -1.01 -7.77
N ARG A 132 -12.42 -0.70 -6.55
CA ARG A 132 -13.00 -1.23 -5.31
C ARG A 132 -14.49 -0.91 -5.21
N GLN A 133 -14.90 0.34 -5.42
CA GLN A 133 -16.31 0.75 -5.39
C GLN A 133 -17.17 -0.06 -6.35
N ARG A 134 -16.66 -0.38 -7.54
CA ARG A 134 -17.37 -1.19 -8.55
C ARG A 134 -17.46 -2.66 -8.18
N LEU A 135 -16.39 -3.21 -7.58
CA LEU A 135 -16.43 -4.58 -7.04
C LEU A 135 -17.44 -4.68 -5.90
N GLU A 136 -17.45 -3.74 -4.96
CA GLU A 136 -18.43 -3.65 -3.86
C GLU A 136 -19.86 -3.47 -4.36
N ALA A 137 -20.06 -2.78 -5.50
CA ALA A 137 -21.35 -2.64 -6.16
C ALA A 137 -21.78 -3.89 -6.97
N GLY A 138 -20.95 -4.95 -7.02
CA GLY A 138 -21.23 -6.20 -7.76
C GLY A 138 -21.20 -6.06 -9.28
N GLU A 139 -20.55 -5.01 -9.82
CA GLU A 139 -20.49 -4.78 -11.27
C GLU A 139 -19.76 -5.92 -12.00
N LEU A 140 -18.82 -6.61 -11.34
CA LEU A 140 -18.06 -7.73 -11.91
C LEU A 140 -18.72 -9.10 -11.70
N GLY A 141 -19.66 -9.22 -10.75
CA GLY A 141 -20.14 -10.50 -10.23
C GLY A 141 -19.08 -11.17 -9.35
N ASP A 142 -19.02 -12.49 -9.34
CA ASP A 142 -18.01 -13.24 -8.61
C ASP A 142 -16.63 -12.95 -9.16
N VAL A 143 -15.66 -12.68 -8.27
CA VAL A 143 -14.26 -12.46 -8.64
C VAL A 143 -13.55 -13.81 -8.75
N TYR A 144 -12.90 -14.04 -9.88
CA TYR A 144 -12.17 -15.28 -10.15
C TYR A 144 -10.68 -15.15 -9.94
N GLN A 145 -10.12 -14.00 -10.36
CA GLN A 145 -8.68 -13.80 -10.34
C GLN A 145 -8.29 -12.33 -10.21
N VAL A 146 -7.22 -12.07 -9.44
CA VAL A 146 -6.50 -10.79 -9.42
C VAL A 146 -5.08 -11.01 -9.91
N VAL A 147 -4.66 -10.25 -10.91
CA VAL A 147 -3.29 -10.25 -11.45
C VAL A 147 -2.69 -8.87 -11.27
N THR A 148 -1.53 -8.78 -10.63
CA THR A 148 -0.77 -7.54 -10.56
C THR A 148 0.55 -7.68 -11.31
N ARG A 149 0.94 -6.62 -12.00
CA ARG A 149 2.25 -6.50 -12.63
C ARG A 149 2.87 -5.16 -12.28
N ARG A 150 3.92 -5.23 -11.45
CA ARG A 150 4.64 -4.05 -10.97
C ARG A 150 6.12 -4.20 -11.28
N GLN A 151 6.56 -3.51 -12.31
CA GLN A 151 7.95 -3.63 -12.77
C GLN A 151 8.51 -2.28 -13.21
N GLY A 152 9.84 -2.20 -13.26
CA GLY A 152 10.55 -0.99 -13.68
C GLY A 152 12.05 -1.12 -13.50
N PRO A 153 12.80 -0.08 -13.86
CA PRO A 153 14.24 -0.05 -13.62
C PRO A 153 14.55 0.02 -12.11
N PHE A 154 15.72 -0.49 -11.74
CA PHE A 154 16.19 -0.51 -10.35
C PHE A 154 16.24 0.89 -9.74
N PRO A 155 15.59 1.11 -8.60
CA PRO A 155 15.64 2.40 -7.91
C PRO A 155 16.92 2.49 -7.05
N HIS A 156 17.97 3.13 -7.53
CA HIS A 156 19.27 3.25 -6.85
C HIS A 156 19.23 3.73 -5.39
N ARG A 157 18.10 4.32 -4.95
CA ARG A 157 17.87 4.75 -3.56
C ARG A 157 17.64 3.60 -2.57
N ILE A 158 17.29 2.40 -3.05
CA ILE A 158 16.98 1.23 -2.21
C ILE A 158 18.23 0.37 -2.11
N ALA A 159 18.76 0.23 -0.89
CA ALA A 159 19.99 -0.50 -0.64
C ALA A 159 19.83 -1.66 0.36
N ASP A 160 18.81 -1.62 1.20
CA ASP A 160 18.66 -2.40 2.43
C ASP A 160 17.63 -3.53 2.34
N VAL A 161 16.79 -3.54 1.31
CA VAL A 161 15.71 -4.54 1.15
C VAL A 161 15.64 -5.07 -0.29
N GLY A 162 14.91 -6.19 -0.48
CA GLY A 162 14.58 -6.76 -1.76
C GLY A 162 13.25 -6.23 -2.32
N VAL A 163 12.95 -6.68 -3.54
CA VAL A 163 11.76 -6.25 -4.28
C VAL A 163 10.46 -6.66 -3.59
N VAL A 164 10.47 -7.74 -2.81
CA VAL A 164 9.28 -8.21 -2.07
C VAL A 164 8.88 -7.17 -1.03
N LYS A 165 9.80 -6.77 -0.16
CA LYS A 165 9.51 -5.79 0.91
C LYS A 165 9.27 -4.38 0.37
N ASP A 166 9.95 -3.96 -0.71
CA ASP A 166 9.76 -2.61 -1.25
C ASP A 166 8.56 -2.49 -2.19
N LEU A 167 8.43 -3.39 -3.18
CA LEU A 167 7.39 -3.26 -4.21
C LEU A 167 6.21 -4.22 -4.05
N ALA A 168 6.47 -5.51 -3.77
CA ALA A 168 5.39 -6.49 -3.73
C ALA A 168 4.40 -6.25 -2.57
N THR A 169 4.83 -5.60 -1.49
CA THR A 169 3.95 -5.16 -0.39
C THR A 169 2.82 -4.26 -0.88
N HIS A 170 3.03 -3.43 -1.90
CA HIS A 170 1.96 -2.65 -2.52
C HIS A 170 0.91 -3.54 -3.18
N ASP A 171 1.35 -4.55 -3.93
CA ASP A 171 0.46 -5.44 -4.69
C ASP A 171 -0.27 -6.42 -3.76
N ILE A 172 0.40 -6.89 -2.72
CA ILE A 172 -0.21 -7.71 -1.66
C ILE A 172 -1.32 -6.92 -0.94
N ASP A 173 -1.00 -5.71 -0.49
CA ASP A 173 -1.95 -4.85 0.21
C ASP A 173 -3.15 -4.49 -0.66
N LEU A 174 -2.90 -3.95 -1.87
CA LEU A 174 -3.99 -3.53 -2.76
C LEU A 174 -4.92 -4.68 -3.14
N THR A 175 -4.38 -5.91 -3.31
CA THR A 175 -5.19 -7.08 -3.67
C THR A 175 -6.18 -7.42 -2.58
N GLY A 176 -5.72 -7.54 -1.32
CA GLY A 176 -6.61 -7.75 -0.19
C GLY A 176 -7.62 -6.61 0.00
N TRP A 177 -7.16 -5.37 -0.20
CA TRP A 177 -8.01 -4.20 -0.03
C TRP A 177 -9.10 -4.05 -1.12
N VAL A 178 -8.78 -4.25 -2.41
CA VAL A 178 -9.78 -4.11 -3.48
C VAL A 178 -10.82 -5.22 -3.46
N THR A 179 -10.43 -6.43 -3.04
CA THR A 179 -11.33 -7.59 -2.97
C THR A 179 -12.08 -7.69 -1.63
N GLY A 180 -11.57 -7.01 -0.59
CA GLY A 180 -12.07 -7.20 0.79
C GLY A 180 -11.75 -8.58 1.37
N GLN A 181 -10.79 -9.32 0.78
CA GLN A 181 -10.45 -10.69 1.14
C GLN A 181 -9.05 -10.78 1.76
N THR A 182 -8.75 -11.90 2.43
CA THR A 182 -7.45 -12.20 3.03
C THR A 182 -6.78 -13.36 2.30
N TYR A 183 -5.45 -13.38 2.29
CA TYR A 183 -4.69 -14.50 1.72
C TYR A 183 -4.83 -15.73 2.62
N THR A 184 -5.09 -16.89 2.00
CA THR A 184 -5.11 -18.19 2.65
C THR A 184 -3.89 -19.04 2.31
N SER A 185 -3.25 -18.80 1.16
CA SER A 185 -2.01 -19.46 0.78
C SER A 185 -1.21 -18.65 -0.22
N ILE A 186 0.11 -18.87 -0.26
CA ILE A 186 1.01 -18.25 -1.24
C ILE A 186 2.15 -19.19 -1.63
N SER A 187 2.48 -19.23 -2.91
CA SER A 187 3.66 -19.91 -3.47
C SER A 187 4.45 -18.94 -4.32
N ALA A 188 5.77 -18.89 -4.15
CA ALA A 188 6.59 -17.91 -4.83
C ALA A 188 7.94 -18.45 -5.31
N ARG A 189 8.54 -17.73 -6.27
CA ARG A 189 9.94 -17.85 -6.68
C ARG A 189 10.56 -16.47 -6.76
N THR A 190 11.78 -16.35 -6.29
CA THR A 190 12.57 -15.11 -6.34
C THR A 190 13.86 -15.32 -7.11
N VAL A 191 14.39 -14.23 -7.66
CA VAL A 191 15.67 -14.24 -8.39
C VAL A 191 16.46 -12.99 -8.02
N SER A 192 17.78 -13.15 -7.80
CA SER A 192 18.76 -12.07 -7.62
C SER A 192 19.68 -12.03 -8.84
N LYS A 193 19.71 -10.93 -9.57
CA LYS A 193 20.49 -10.73 -10.81
C LYS A 193 21.36 -9.47 -10.79
N SER A 194 21.08 -8.51 -9.90
CA SER A 194 21.81 -7.25 -9.83
C SER A 194 23.16 -7.35 -9.11
N GLY A 195 23.51 -8.52 -8.56
CA GLY A 195 24.70 -8.72 -7.72
C GLY A 195 24.50 -8.26 -6.26
N ARG A 196 23.30 -7.86 -5.88
CA ARG A 196 22.92 -7.50 -4.49
C ARG A 196 22.57 -8.76 -3.69
N PRO A 197 22.64 -8.71 -2.35
CA PRO A 197 22.26 -9.83 -1.49
C PRO A 197 20.73 -10.06 -1.41
N HIS A 198 19.93 -9.18 -2.00
CA HIS A 198 18.48 -9.21 -1.98
C HIS A 198 17.91 -9.64 -3.35
N GLU A 199 16.67 -10.11 -3.35
CA GLU A 199 15.93 -10.48 -4.55
C GLU A 199 15.54 -9.24 -5.37
N ASP A 200 15.64 -9.37 -6.71
CA ASP A 200 15.29 -8.33 -7.69
C ASP A 200 13.98 -8.60 -8.41
N MET A 201 13.55 -9.85 -8.39
CA MET A 201 12.33 -10.33 -9.04
C MET A 201 11.60 -11.29 -8.12
N VAL A 202 10.27 -11.23 -8.17
CA VAL A 202 9.38 -12.22 -7.56
C VAL A 202 8.22 -12.52 -8.50
N SER A 203 7.89 -13.81 -8.61
CA SER A 203 6.64 -14.30 -9.16
C SER A 203 5.95 -15.13 -8.10
N ALA A 204 4.72 -14.77 -7.77
CA ALA A 204 3.95 -15.42 -6.71
C ALA A 204 2.54 -15.75 -7.21
N VAL A 205 2.02 -16.89 -6.75
CA VAL A 205 0.64 -17.36 -6.96
C VAL A 205 0.05 -17.68 -5.59
N GLY A 206 -1.19 -17.26 -5.34
CA GLY A 206 -1.86 -17.53 -4.07
C GLY A 206 -3.36 -17.66 -4.22
N GLN A 207 -4.02 -17.80 -3.09
CA GLN A 207 -5.47 -17.88 -3.00
C GLN A 207 -5.97 -16.98 -1.87
N LEU A 208 -7.13 -16.36 -2.09
CA LEU A 208 -7.85 -15.57 -1.09
C LEU A 208 -8.92 -16.41 -0.39
N SER A 209 -9.50 -15.85 0.67
CA SER A 209 -10.47 -16.53 1.55
C SER A 209 -11.77 -16.94 0.87
N ASP A 210 -12.15 -16.27 -0.23
CA ASP A 210 -13.30 -16.62 -1.06
C ASP A 210 -12.96 -17.59 -2.21
N GLY A 211 -11.70 -18.04 -2.31
CA GLY A 211 -11.23 -18.91 -3.38
C GLY A 211 -10.64 -18.16 -4.58
N THR A 212 -10.71 -16.83 -4.61
CA THR A 212 -10.12 -16.01 -5.68
C THR A 212 -8.62 -16.33 -5.84
N MET A 213 -8.17 -16.58 -7.06
CA MET A 213 -6.75 -16.78 -7.37
C MET A 213 -6.03 -15.44 -7.50
N VAL A 214 -4.80 -15.38 -7.02
CA VAL A 214 -3.94 -14.19 -7.16
C VAL A 214 -2.62 -14.51 -7.83
N ASN A 215 -2.12 -13.57 -8.65
CA ASN A 215 -0.82 -13.65 -9.29
C ASN A 215 -0.10 -12.32 -9.17
N HIS A 216 1.13 -12.34 -8.66
CA HIS A 216 1.98 -11.16 -8.55
C HIS A 216 3.25 -11.34 -9.38
N LEU A 217 3.53 -10.39 -10.26
CA LEU A 217 4.76 -10.31 -11.03
C LEU A 217 5.44 -8.97 -10.74
N VAL A 218 6.50 -9.00 -9.94
CA VAL A 218 7.17 -7.78 -9.48
C VAL A 218 8.67 -7.86 -9.73
N ASN A 219 9.25 -6.82 -10.31
CA ASN A 219 10.70 -6.78 -10.51
C ASN A 219 11.27 -5.36 -10.69
N TRP A 220 12.58 -5.25 -10.47
CA TRP A 220 13.39 -4.05 -10.69
C TRP A 220 14.29 -4.12 -11.92
N LEU A 221 14.12 -5.13 -12.77
CA LEU A 221 15.03 -5.40 -13.89
C LEU A 221 14.41 -5.06 -15.26
N SER A 222 13.15 -4.61 -15.28
CA SER A 222 12.50 -4.19 -16.51
C SER A 222 12.89 -2.75 -16.88
N PRO A 223 13.23 -2.48 -18.16
CA PRO A 223 13.39 -1.12 -18.63
C PRO A 223 12.06 -0.35 -18.72
N LEU A 224 10.94 -1.08 -18.80
CA LEU A 224 9.59 -0.50 -18.84
C LEU A 224 9.03 -0.39 -17.43
N LYS A 225 8.46 0.78 -17.11
CA LYS A 225 7.75 0.98 -15.86
C LYS A 225 6.28 0.65 -16.07
N GLU A 226 5.79 -0.38 -15.37
CA GLU A 226 4.39 -0.83 -15.41
C GLU A 226 3.82 -0.97 -14.01
N ARG A 227 2.53 -0.65 -13.86
CA ARG A 227 1.76 -0.72 -12.62
C ARG A 227 0.33 -1.10 -12.94
N PHE A 228 0.10 -2.39 -13.27
CA PHE A 228 -1.20 -2.91 -13.63
C PHE A 228 -1.81 -3.77 -12.54
N THR A 229 -3.13 -3.61 -12.36
CA THR A 229 -3.97 -4.54 -11.60
C THR A 229 -5.14 -4.94 -12.50
N SER A 230 -5.23 -6.23 -12.81
CA SER A 230 -6.34 -6.81 -13.57
C SER A 230 -7.19 -7.67 -12.63
N VAL A 231 -8.51 -7.45 -12.64
CA VAL A 231 -9.47 -8.25 -11.87
C VAL A 231 -10.46 -8.85 -12.83
N THR A 232 -10.42 -10.17 -12.94
CA THR A 232 -11.32 -10.96 -13.81
C THR A 232 -12.39 -11.60 -12.97
N GLY A 233 -13.62 -11.56 -13.44
CA GLY A 233 -14.77 -12.17 -12.78
C GLY A 233 -15.86 -12.59 -13.76
N GLU A 234 -17.04 -12.86 -13.21
CA GLU A 234 -18.18 -13.43 -13.94
C GLU A 234 -18.61 -12.61 -15.16
N LYS A 235 -18.61 -11.25 -15.03
CA LYS A 235 -19.16 -10.34 -16.05
C LYS A 235 -18.10 -9.71 -16.97
N GLY A 236 -16.82 -9.99 -16.74
CA GLY A 236 -15.75 -9.41 -17.54
C GLY A 236 -14.42 -9.23 -16.80
N CYS A 237 -13.72 -8.15 -17.13
CA CYS A 237 -12.41 -7.85 -16.55
C CYS A 237 -12.23 -6.35 -16.38
N PHE A 238 -11.83 -5.92 -15.17
CA PHE A 238 -11.31 -4.58 -14.92
C PHE A 238 -9.80 -4.55 -15.07
N ILE A 239 -9.27 -3.50 -15.70
CA ILE A 239 -7.83 -3.20 -15.74
C ILE A 239 -7.61 -1.80 -15.16
N ALA A 240 -6.86 -1.72 -14.06
CA ALA A 240 -6.41 -0.49 -13.45
C ALA A 240 -4.92 -0.27 -13.76
N ASP A 241 -4.58 0.89 -14.33
CA ASP A 241 -3.20 1.38 -14.46
C ASP A 241 -2.97 2.47 -13.41
N THR A 242 -2.14 2.20 -12.40
CA THR A 242 -1.91 3.15 -11.32
C THR A 242 -0.89 4.24 -11.65
N LEU A 243 -0.15 4.14 -12.76
CA LEU A 243 0.71 5.23 -13.25
C LEU A 243 -0.11 6.36 -13.84
N THR A 244 -1.12 6.01 -14.63
CA THR A 244 -2.00 6.99 -15.30
C THR A 244 -3.27 7.26 -14.51
N ALA A 245 -3.54 6.45 -13.48
CA ALA A 245 -4.79 6.41 -12.71
C ALA A 245 -6.01 6.19 -13.61
N ASP A 246 -5.89 5.27 -14.58
CA ASP A 246 -6.96 4.90 -15.50
C ASP A 246 -7.59 3.57 -15.10
N LEU A 247 -8.90 3.47 -15.28
CA LEU A 247 -9.67 2.23 -15.10
C LEU A 247 -10.45 1.92 -16.37
N THR A 248 -10.29 0.71 -16.88
CA THR A 248 -11.02 0.20 -18.04
C THR A 248 -11.73 -1.09 -17.66
N PHE A 249 -12.96 -1.24 -18.10
CA PHE A 249 -13.75 -2.46 -18.00
C PHE A 249 -13.91 -3.07 -19.40
N TYR A 250 -13.70 -4.35 -19.50
CA TYR A 250 -13.98 -5.17 -20.67
C TYR A 250 -15.10 -6.14 -20.30
N SER A 251 -16.28 -5.99 -20.90
CA SER A 251 -17.41 -6.88 -20.63
C SER A 251 -17.25 -8.18 -21.42
N ASN A 252 -17.85 -9.26 -20.91
CA ASN A 252 -18.08 -10.44 -21.73
C ASN A 252 -19.04 -10.11 -22.86
N ALA A 253 -18.89 -10.76 -24.03
CA ALA A 253 -19.78 -10.52 -25.15
C ALA A 253 -21.22 -10.96 -24.83
N ALA A 254 -22.18 -10.08 -25.13
CA ALA A 254 -23.59 -10.39 -25.04
C ALA A 254 -24.13 -11.04 -26.32
N GLN A 255 -23.41 -10.99 -27.44
CA GLN A 255 -23.85 -11.50 -28.75
C GLN A 255 -22.78 -12.40 -29.37
N ALA A 256 -23.22 -13.48 -30.02
CA ALA A 256 -22.35 -14.29 -30.82
C ALA A 256 -21.84 -13.50 -32.02
N THR A 257 -20.54 -13.54 -32.28
CA THR A 257 -19.93 -12.94 -33.47
C THR A 257 -20.46 -13.70 -34.71
N GLU A 258 -21.02 -13.00 -35.69
CA GLU A 258 -21.50 -13.61 -36.95
C GLU A 258 -20.37 -14.28 -37.77
N TRP A 259 -19.11 -14.03 -37.41
CA TRP A 259 -17.96 -14.56 -38.13
C TRP A 259 -17.38 -15.78 -37.43
N GLU A 260 -17.93 -16.97 -37.72
CA GLU A 260 -17.57 -18.25 -37.09
C GLU A 260 -16.06 -18.56 -37.15
N ALA A 261 -15.38 -18.19 -38.23
CA ALA A 261 -13.94 -18.41 -38.37
C ALA A 261 -13.10 -17.56 -37.37
N LEU A 262 -13.53 -16.37 -37.04
CA LEU A 262 -12.86 -15.51 -36.06
C LEU A 262 -13.12 -16.00 -34.63
N GLN A 263 -14.33 -16.49 -34.37
CA GLN A 263 -14.72 -17.08 -33.09
C GLN A 263 -13.92 -18.36 -32.81
N ALA A 264 -13.76 -19.23 -33.83
CA ALA A 264 -12.94 -20.43 -33.73
C ALA A 264 -11.45 -20.14 -33.54
N PHE A 265 -10.94 -19.03 -34.09
CA PHE A 265 -9.54 -18.64 -33.99
C PHE A 265 -9.21 -17.85 -32.68
N ARG A 266 -10.10 -16.98 -32.23
CA ARG A 266 -9.88 -16.16 -31.00
C ARG A 266 -10.47 -16.79 -29.74
N GLY A 267 -11.39 -17.73 -29.83
CA GLY A 267 -11.99 -18.50 -28.74
C GLY A 267 -12.95 -17.70 -27.86
N VAL A 268 -13.10 -16.37 -28.07
CA VAL A 268 -14.01 -15.49 -27.32
C VAL A 268 -14.61 -14.42 -28.22
N ALA A 269 -15.87 -14.08 -27.97
CA ALA A 269 -16.49 -12.89 -28.53
C ALA A 269 -16.10 -11.67 -27.67
N GLU A 270 -15.70 -10.57 -28.29
CA GLU A 270 -15.37 -9.32 -27.59
C GLU A 270 -16.66 -8.59 -27.22
N GLY A 271 -16.76 -8.17 -25.94
CA GLY A 271 -17.80 -7.29 -25.44
C GLY A 271 -17.39 -5.82 -25.51
N ASP A 272 -18.14 -4.97 -24.83
CA ASP A 272 -17.85 -3.54 -24.75
C ASP A 272 -16.57 -3.25 -23.96
N MET A 273 -15.83 -2.23 -24.37
CA MET A 273 -14.74 -1.65 -23.62
C MET A 273 -15.17 -0.26 -23.09
N ILE A 274 -15.17 -0.11 -21.78
CA ILE A 274 -15.54 1.13 -21.11
C ILE A 274 -14.34 1.68 -20.36
N ARG A 275 -13.82 2.85 -20.76
CA ARG A 275 -12.85 3.61 -19.97
C ARG A 275 -13.57 4.65 -19.13
N TYR A 276 -13.38 4.58 -17.82
CA TYR A 276 -14.06 5.47 -16.88
C TYR A 276 -13.36 6.84 -16.77
N ALA A 277 -14.16 7.91 -16.76
CA ALA A 277 -13.68 9.24 -16.40
C ALA A 277 -13.60 9.36 -14.87
N ILE A 278 -12.40 9.43 -14.33
CA ILE A 278 -12.14 9.46 -12.89
C ILE A 278 -11.41 10.75 -12.53
N PRO A 279 -11.88 11.52 -11.53
CA PRO A 279 -11.13 12.65 -11.01
C PRO A 279 -9.79 12.20 -10.43
N LYS A 280 -8.69 12.75 -10.95
CA LYS A 280 -7.32 12.33 -10.57
C LYS A 280 -6.76 13.24 -9.48
N ARG A 281 -7.11 12.95 -8.23
CA ARG A 281 -6.53 13.61 -7.05
C ARG A 281 -5.17 13.00 -6.74
N GLU A 282 -4.28 13.79 -6.16
CA GLU A 282 -2.97 13.30 -5.69
C GLU A 282 -3.14 12.27 -4.58
N PRO A 283 -2.66 11.02 -4.74
CA PRO A 283 -2.87 9.97 -3.74
C PRO A 283 -2.31 10.31 -2.36
N LEU A 284 -1.12 10.94 -2.28
CA LEU A 284 -0.51 11.29 -1.00
C LEU A 284 -1.33 12.36 -0.25
N LEU A 285 -1.88 13.33 -0.97
CA LEU A 285 -2.79 14.32 -0.36
C LEU A 285 -4.05 13.65 0.19
N VAL A 286 -4.65 12.73 -0.59
CA VAL A 286 -5.84 11.98 -0.14
C VAL A 286 -5.53 11.14 1.10
N GLU A 287 -4.37 10.48 1.16
CA GLU A 287 -3.94 9.71 2.32
C GLU A 287 -3.85 10.57 3.59
N HIS A 288 -3.24 11.74 3.49
CA HIS A 288 -3.15 12.69 4.62
C HIS A 288 -4.51 13.26 5.03
N GLU A 289 -5.41 13.53 4.08
CA GLU A 289 -6.78 13.98 4.40
C GLU A 289 -7.54 12.90 5.16
N LEU A 290 -7.47 11.65 4.69
CA LEU A 290 -8.12 10.51 5.35
C LEU A 290 -7.55 10.28 6.75
N PHE A 291 -6.22 10.38 6.90
CA PHE A 291 -5.59 10.22 8.21
C PHE A 291 -5.95 11.35 9.17
N ARG A 292 -5.92 12.62 8.72
CA ARG A 292 -6.41 13.78 9.48
C ARG A 292 -7.85 13.56 9.96
N ASP A 293 -8.72 13.10 9.05
CA ASP A 293 -10.13 12.89 9.36
C ASP A 293 -10.33 11.70 10.32
N ALA A 294 -9.45 10.70 10.29
CA ALA A 294 -9.42 9.63 11.27
C ALA A 294 -9.01 10.14 12.67
N VAL A 295 -7.97 10.98 12.75
CA VAL A 295 -7.53 11.61 14.02
C VAL A 295 -8.64 12.49 14.60
N LEU A 296 -9.43 13.17 13.75
CA LEU A 296 -10.60 13.96 14.16
C LEU A 296 -11.85 13.13 14.48
N GLY A 297 -11.78 11.79 14.33
CA GLY A 297 -12.93 10.90 14.53
C GLY A 297 -14.03 11.02 13.46
N LYS A 298 -13.73 11.62 12.30
CA LYS A 298 -14.70 11.83 11.20
C LYS A 298 -14.77 10.68 10.20
N SER A 299 -13.73 9.87 10.12
CA SER A 299 -13.61 8.75 9.18
C SER A 299 -12.79 7.63 9.79
N GLN A 300 -12.96 6.42 9.27
CA GLN A 300 -12.11 5.25 9.54
C GLN A 300 -11.51 4.67 8.26
N ASP A 301 -11.59 5.38 7.13
CA ASP A 301 -11.10 4.94 5.82
C ASP A 301 -9.57 5.12 5.71
N ILE A 302 -8.84 4.46 6.62
CA ILE A 302 -7.38 4.38 6.61
C ILE A 302 -6.92 2.93 6.54
N CYS A 303 -5.69 2.70 6.07
CA CYS A 303 -5.06 1.41 6.28
C CYS A 303 -4.64 1.29 7.75
N THR A 304 -5.28 0.40 8.51
CA THR A 304 -4.95 0.19 9.93
C THR A 304 -3.60 -0.50 10.09
N LEU A 305 -2.97 -0.38 11.28
CA LEU A 305 -1.74 -1.13 11.60
C LEU A 305 -1.95 -2.65 11.48
N ARG A 306 -3.14 -3.16 11.84
CA ARG A 306 -3.49 -4.58 11.70
C ARG A 306 -3.52 -5.03 10.23
N GLN A 307 -4.02 -4.20 9.33
CA GLN A 307 -3.96 -4.47 7.90
C GLN A 307 -2.53 -4.43 7.37
N GLY A 308 -1.72 -3.47 7.84
CA GLY A 308 -0.29 -3.42 7.54
C GLY A 308 0.48 -4.64 8.05
N LEU A 309 0.16 -5.14 9.26
CA LEU A 309 0.71 -6.40 9.78
C LEU A 309 0.43 -7.57 8.85
N ARG A 310 -0.81 -7.71 8.36
CA ARG A 310 -1.16 -8.78 7.39
C ARG A 310 -0.33 -8.69 6.12
N THR A 311 -0.10 -7.49 5.61
CA THR A 311 0.76 -7.29 4.45
C THR A 311 2.19 -7.76 4.71
N VAL A 312 2.74 -7.48 5.89
CA VAL A 312 4.07 -7.97 6.30
C VAL A 312 4.10 -9.49 6.47
N GLU A 313 3.04 -10.09 7.03
CA GLU A 313 2.91 -11.56 7.17
C GLU A 313 2.90 -12.24 5.79
N VAL A 314 2.12 -11.75 4.85
CA VAL A 314 2.10 -12.30 3.47
C VAL A 314 3.45 -12.09 2.77
N ALA A 315 4.09 -10.95 2.93
CA ALA A 315 5.41 -10.68 2.34
C ALA A 315 6.49 -11.62 2.93
N ALA A 316 6.43 -11.91 4.23
CA ALA A 316 7.30 -12.91 4.88
C ALA A 316 7.04 -14.31 4.31
N ALA A 317 5.77 -14.70 4.14
CA ALA A 317 5.39 -15.98 3.56
C ALA A 317 5.84 -16.12 2.09
N VAL A 318 5.84 -15.04 1.31
CA VAL A 318 6.42 -15.01 -0.06
C VAL A 318 7.91 -15.35 -0.04
N LEU A 319 8.68 -14.74 0.89
CA LEU A 319 10.12 -15.02 1.03
C LEU A 319 10.38 -16.45 1.54
N GLU A 320 9.62 -16.91 2.50
CA GLU A 320 9.67 -18.29 3.01
C GLU A 320 9.37 -19.30 1.91
N SER A 321 8.27 -19.11 1.17
CA SER A 321 7.90 -19.96 0.05
C SER A 321 9.00 -20.03 -1.00
N ALA A 322 9.59 -18.89 -1.36
CA ALA A 322 10.67 -18.84 -2.35
C ALA A 322 11.94 -19.55 -1.86
N SER A 323 12.26 -19.42 -0.58
CA SER A 323 13.44 -20.06 0.05
C SER A 323 13.31 -21.57 0.15
N LEU A 324 12.14 -22.05 0.60
CA LEU A 324 11.90 -23.47 0.88
C LEU A 324 11.33 -24.23 -0.34
N GLY A 325 10.82 -23.53 -1.33
CA GLY A 325 10.20 -24.13 -2.51
C GLY A 325 8.83 -24.73 -2.26
N ILE A 326 8.12 -24.32 -1.24
CA ILE A 326 6.82 -24.82 -0.80
C ILE A 326 5.71 -23.78 -0.96
N THR A 327 4.47 -24.21 -0.89
CA THR A 327 3.32 -23.32 -0.65
C THR A 327 3.22 -23.08 0.86
N VAL A 328 3.11 -21.81 1.27
CA VAL A 328 2.89 -21.43 2.69
C VAL A 328 1.41 -21.26 2.91
N ASP A 329 0.89 -21.90 3.97
CA ASP A 329 -0.51 -21.77 4.42
C ASP A 329 -0.63 -20.57 5.37
N LEU A 330 -1.59 -19.69 5.07
CA LEU A 330 -1.92 -18.48 5.82
C LEU A 330 -3.31 -18.55 6.45
N SER A 331 -4.02 -19.68 6.35
CA SER A 331 -5.41 -19.84 6.82
C SER A 331 -5.57 -19.52 8.30
N ALA A 332 -4.58 -19.87 9.15
CA ALA A 332 -4.61 -19.58 10.57
C ALA A 332 -4.62 -18.07 10.88
N HIS A 333 -4.02 -17.26 10.00
CA HIS A 333 -4.00 -15.79 10.12
C HIS A 333 -5.30 -15.16 9.62
N ALA A 334 -6.03 -15.83 8.72
CA ALA A 334 -7.32 -15.38 8.20
C ALA A 334 -8.46 -15.53 9.23
N ALA A 335 -8.38 -16.52 10.13
CA ALA A 335 -9.41 -16.82 11.11
C ALA A 335 -9.41 -15.89 12.35
N ALA A 336 -8.41 -15.03 12.50
CA ALA A 336 -8.25 -14.10 13.64
C ALA A 336 -8.87 -12.70 13.38
N GLN A 337 -9.99 -12.67 12.63
CA GLN A 337 -10.76 -11.45 12.35
C GLN A 337 -11.79 -11.12 13.41
#